data_4cddc0ef4ea56c96ca457bd78e0bfda7
#
_entry.id   4cddc0ef4ea56c96ca457bd78e0bfda7
#
_cell.length_a   1.000
_cell.length_b   1.000
_cell.length_c   1.000
_cell.angle_alpha   90.00
_cell.angle_beta   90.00
_cell.angle_gamma   90.00
#
_symmetry.space_group_name_H-M   'P 1'
#
loop_
_entity.id
_entity.type
_entity.pdbx_description
1 polymer ?
#
loop_
_entity_poly.entity_id
_entity_poly.type
_entity_poly.pdbx_seq_one_letter_code
_entity_poly.pdbx_strand_id
1 'polypeptide(L)'
;LSVSIFAFEARPRSKGDGKELNTAKTFNDLTELIGSTPLLRLGRLARELNIYAKCEFMNPLSLKDRPVFQIIEDAEQEGRIKPGSTLIETTSGNTGMAVACIAAIKGYRAILVMSEIQSLERRQVLKAFGAELVLTPASLGTAGAKARMQEILAENPDYYYIGQHVNPSNPQAHYRTTGPEIWRDTDGKVDILIAALGTGGTICGAGRFLKEQNPAIELIAIEPRESPTISQGVFHPHRMMGTAPGFVPETLDREIIDEIYLVSEEQAFEGCRQLARVEGLLAGISSGAVAHAALAIAARTGNQGKTIVSIFADTGQRYLSVEGLF
;
A
#
# COMPACT_ATOMS: atom_id res chain seq x y z
N LEU A 1 -14.64 -35.15 -27.30
CA LEU A 1 -14.56 -34.36 -26.08
C LEU A 1 -15.35 -33.10 -26.31
N SER A 2 -16.62 -33.10 -25.87
CA SER A 2 -17.54 -31.97 -26.00
C SER A 2 -17.24 -30.94 -24.93
N VAL A 3 -16.87 -29.74 -25.34
CA VAL A 3 -16.76 -28.55 -24.47
C VAL A 3 -18.16 -28.02 -24.25
N SER A 4 -18.67 -28.18 -23.04
CA SER A 4 -19.94 -27.59 -22.60
C SER A 4 -19.76 -26.09 -22.42
N ILE A 5 -20.30 -25.31 -23.34
CA ILE A 5 -20.35 -23.85 -23.24
C ILE A 5 -21.44 -23.51 -22.21
N PHE A 6 -21.03 -23.09 -21.01
CA PHE A 6 -21.95 -22.51 -20.06
C PHE A 6 -22.43 -21.15 -20.58
N ALA A 7 -23.71 -21.12 -21.00
CA ALA A 7 -24.40 -19.87 -21.32
C ALA A 7 -24.54 -19.05 -20.03
N PHE A 8 -23.83 -17.94 -19.96
CA PHE A 8 -24.03 -16.93 -18.93
C PHE A 8 -25.28 -16.12 -19.29
N GLU A 9 -26.39 -16.35 -18.63
CA GLU A 9 -27.52 -15.43 -18.65
C GLU A 9 -27.09 -14.14 -17.92
N ALA A 10 -26.95 -13.07 -18.69
CA ALA A 10 -26.75 -11.73 -18.15
C ALA A 10 -28.00 -11.34 -17.32
N ARG A 11 -27.85 -11.24 -16.01
CA ARG A 11 -28.93 -10.68 -15.17
C ARG A 11 -29.15 -9.24 -15.57
N PRO A 12 -30.42 -8.79 -15.75
CA PRO A 12 -30.71 -7.38 -16.01
C PRO A 12 -30.19 -6.55 -14.84
N ARG A 13 -29.46 -5.47 -15.15
CA ARG A 13 -29.05 -4.48 -14.15
C ARG A 13 -30.32 -3.98 -13.46
N SER A 14 -30.41 -4.12 -12.14
CA SER A 14 -31.43 -3.43 -11.36
C SER A 14 -31.35 -1.95 -11.71
N LYS A 15 -32.47 -1.33 -12.05
CA LYS A 15 -32.59 0.14 -12.18
C LYS A 15 -32.32 0.70 -10.78
N GLY A 16 -31.06 0.99 -10.48
CA GLY A 16 -30.68 1.76 -9.31
C GLY A 16 -31.25 3.17 -9.47
N ASP A 17 -31.84 3.65 -8.41
CA ASP A 17 -32.32 5.00 -8.23
C ASP A 17 -31.34 6.01 -8.83
N GLY A 18 -31.87 7.01 -9.55
CA GLY A 18 -31.12 7.97 -10.34
C GLY A 18 -29.99 8.63 -9.54
N LYS A 19 -28.81 8.04 -9.59
CA LYS A 19 -27.58 8.78 -9.27
C LYS A 19 -27.46 9.83 -10.37
N GLU A 20 -27.59 11.10 -10.00
CA GLU A 20 -27.15 12.20 -10.82
C GLU A 20 -25.80 11.83 -11.41
N LEU A 21 -25.71 11.84 -12.73
CA LEU A 21 -24.45 11.67 -13.44
C LEU A 21 -23.52 12.73 -12.88
N ASN A 22 -22.55 12.28 -12.12
CA ASN A 22 -21.54 13.10 -11.48
C ASN A 22 -20.99 14.04 -12.55
N THR A 23 -21.18 15.35 -12.36
CA THR A 23 -20.63 16.37 -13.26
C THR A 23 -19.16 16.05 -13.46
N ALA A 24 -18.73 15.93 -14.72
CA ALA A 24 -17.35 15.56 -15.07
C ALA A 24 -16.40 16.48 -14.31
N LYS A 25 -15.66 15.92 -13.35
CA LYS A 25 -14.61 16.63 -12.66
C LYS A 25 -13.37 16.62 -13.56
N THR A 26 -12.91 17.79 -13.91
CA THR A 26 -11.59 17.96 -14.51
C THR A 26 -10.57 18.18 -13.39
N PHE A 27 -9.39 17.60 -13.56
CA PHE A 27 -8.27 17.72 -12.61
C PHE A 27 -7.11 18.43 -13.30
N ASN A 28 -6.35 19.23 -12.58
CA ASN A 28 -5.23 19.99 -13.13
C ASN A 28 -3.98 19.12 -13.28
N ASP A 29 -3.77 18.21 -12.34
CA ASP A 29 -2.66 17.25 -12.41
C ASP A 29 -3.02 15.95 -11.67
N LEU A 30 -2.10 14.98 -11.75
CA LEU A 30 -2.31 13.63 -11.23
C LEU A 30 -2.37 13.58 -9.69
N THR A 31 -1.82 14.59 -8.98
CA THR A 31 -1.85 14.59 -7.50
C THR A 31 -3.25 14.81 -6.94
N GLU A 32 -4.13 15.47 -7.68
CA GLU A 32 -5.53 15.66 -7.31
C GLU A 32 -6.35 14.35 -7.33
N LEU A 33 -5.80 13.29 -7.95
CA LEU A 33 -6.41 11.95 -7.98
C LEU A 33 -5.95 11.06 -6.81
N ILE A 34 -5.04 11.54 -5.97
CA ILE A 34 -4.56 10.78 -4.82
C ILE A 34 -5.65 10.75 -3.74
N GLY A 35 -6.00 9.57 -3.29
CA GLY A 35 -7.06 9.39 -2.31
C GLY A 35 -8.43 9.12 -2.91
N SER A 36 -9.45 9.22 -2.08
CA SER A 36 -10.84 8.89 -2.43
C SER A 36 -10.99 7.54 -3.16
N THR A 37 -10.14 6.59 -2.82
CA THR A 37 -10.15 5.25 -3.41
C THR A 37 -11.41 4.50 -2.98
N PRO A 38 -12.00 3.67 -3.85
CA PRO A 38 -13.24 2.99 -3.53
C PRO A 38 -13.07 1.88 -2.49
N LEU A 39 -14.16 1.61 -1.79
CA LEU A 39 -14.33 0.44 -0.96
C LEU A 39 -15.13 -0.61 -1.74
N LEU A 40 -14.54 -1.77 -2.02
CA LEU A 40 -15.12 -2.82 -2.83
C LEU A 40 -15.46 -4.04 -1.97
N ARG A 41 -16.72 -4.49 -1.96
CA ARG A 41 -17.10 -5.72 -1.30
C ARG A 41 -16.57 -6.94 -2.05
N LEU A 42 -15.93 -7.87 -1.34
CA LEU A 42 -15.49 -9.16 -1.89
C LEU A 42 -16.66 -10.14 -1.95
N GLY A 43 -17.65 -9.83 -2.78
CA GLY A 43 -18.95 -10.49 -2.76
C GLY A 43 -19.00 -11.88 -3.39
N ARG A 44 -17.96 -12.31 -4.11
CA ARG A 44 -17.88 -13.65 -4.69
C ARG A 44 -17.01 -14.57 -3.86
N LEU A 45 -15.92 -14.06 -3.32
CA LEU A 45 -14.97 -14.79 -2.49
C LEU A 45 -15.54 -14.98 -1.06
N ALA A 46 -16.31 -14.01 -0.58
CA ALA A 46 -16.80 -13.93 0.79
C ALA A 46 -18.32 -13.67 0.84
N ARG A 47 -19.14 -14.52 0.17
CA ARG A 47 -20.58 -14.30 -0.08
C ARG A 47 -21.38 -13.90 1.15
N GLU A 48 -21.18 -14.61 2.25
CA GLU A 48 -21.92 -14.45 3.52
C GLU A 48 -21.21 -13.50 4.51
N LEU A 49 -20.06 -12.93 4.12
CA LEU A 49 -19.23 -12.13 5.00
C LEU A 49 -19.21 -10.67 4.54
N ASN A 50 -19.02 -9.75 5.48
CA ASN A 50 -18.90 -8.33 5.21
C ASN A 50 -17.42 -7.95 5.10
N ILE A 51 -16.74 -8.45 4.07
CA ILE A 51 -15.33 -8.15 3.79
C ILE A 51 -15.24 -7.17 2.63
N TYR A 52 -14.51 -6.08 2.85
CA TYR A 52 -14.30 -5.01 1.90
C TYR A 52 -12.82 -4.79 1.63
N ALA A 53 -12.48 -4.55 0.37
CA ALA A 53 -11.16 -4.11 -0.05
C ALA A 53 -11.16 -2.58 -0.18
N LYS A 54 -10.31 -1.89 0.57
CA LYS A 54 -9.95 -0.49 0.31
C LYS A 54 -8.94 -0.49 -0.83
N CYS A 55 -9.38 -0.10 -2.01
CA CYS A 55 -8.66 -0.29 -3.27
C CYS A 55 -7.58 0.77 -3.48
N GLU A 56 -6.53 0.77 -2.64
CA GLU A 56 -5.44 1.73 -2.72
C GLU A 56 -4.60 1.60 -4.00
N PHE A 57 -4.71 0.49 -4.72
CA PHE A 57 -4.16 0.33 -6.07
C PHE A 57 -4.84 1.20 -7.12
N MET A 58 -5.94 1.88 -6.79
CA MET A 58 -6.63 2.84 -7.65
C MET A 58 -6.16 4.29 -7.44
N ASN A 59 -5.24 4.55 -6.52
CA ASN A 59 -4.41 5.75 -6.61
C ASN A 59 -3.64 5.74 -7.94
N PRO A 60 -3.13 6.86 -8.42
CA PRO A 60 -2.38 6.93 -9.68
C PRO A 60 -1.33 5.84 -9.85
N LEU A 61 -0.61 5.49 -8.79
CA LEU A 61 0.40 4.43 -8.79
C LEU A 61 0.15 3.37 -7.72
N SER A 62 -0.11 3.77 -6.48
CA SER A 62 -0.30 2.85 -5.35
C SER A 62 -0.68 3.57 -4.05
N LEU A 63 -0.85 2.79 -2.98
CA LEU A 63 -0.96 3.27 -1.61
C LEU A 63 0.10 4.32 -1.23
N LYS A 64 1.31 4.22 -1.78
CA LYS A 64 2.44 5.07 -1.43
C LYS A 64 2.34 6.51 -1.96
N ASP A 65 1.41 6.76 -2.87
CA ASP A 65 1.15 8.12 -3.34
C ASP A 65 0.69 9.02 -2.21
N ARG A 66 -0.14 8.51 -1.29
CA ARG A 66 -0.63 9.27 -0.13
C ARG A 66 0.47 9.75 0.81
N PRO A 67 1.32 8.87 1.39
CA PRO A 67 2.36 9.32 2.30
C PRO A 67 3.42 10.17 1.61
N VAL A 68 3.81 9.85 0.38
CA VAL A 68 4.81 10.66 -0.34
C VAL A 68 4.27 12.05 -0.64
N PHE A 69 3.02 12.16 -1.08
CA PHE A 69 2.38 13.45 -1.32
C PHE A 69 2.31 14.28 -0.03
N GLN A 70 1.85 13.70 1.08
CA GLN A 70 1.77 14.39 2.37
C GLN A 70 3.15 14.85 2.88
N ILE A 71 4.18 13.99 2.75
CA ILE A 71 5.56 14.34 3.14
C ILE A 71 6.05 15.57 2.37
N ILE A 72 5.79 15.61 1.07
CA ILE A 72 6.19 16.73 0.21
C ILE A 72 5.40 17.99 0.55
N GLU A 73 4.08 17.89 0.70
CA GLU A 73 3.20 19.01 1.07
C GLU A 73 3.61 19.62 2.44
N ASP A 74 3.84 18.78 3.44
CA ASP A 74 4.27 19.26 4.76
C ASP A 74 5.65 19.94 4.68
N ALA A 75 6.57 19.39 3.89
CA ALA A 75 7.90 19.99 3.68
C ALA A 75 7.85 21.34 2.95
N GLU A 76 6.93 21.50 1.99
CA GLU A 76 6.67 22.78 1.31
C GLU A 76 6.11 23.82 2.30
N GLN A 77 5.08 23.43 3.09
CA GLN A 77 4.44 24.30 4.08
C GLN A 77 5.40 24.75 5.17
N GLU A 78 6.34 23.88 5.58
CA GLU A 78 7.37 24.18 6.56
C GLU A 78 8.59 24.93 5.96
N GLY A 79 8.60 25.16 4.67
CA GLY A 79 9.70 25.84 3.97
C GLY A 79 10.99 25.03 3.89
N ARG A 80 10.93 23.70 4.14
CA ARG A 80 12.09 22.80 4.06
C ARG A 80 12.49 22.49 2.62
N ILE A 81 11.57 22.61 1.68
CA ILE A 81 11.80 22.48 0.24
C ILE A 81 11.14 23.64 -0.50
N LYS A 82 11.69 23.95 -1.69
CA LYS A 82 11.22 24.98 -2.61
C LYS A 82 11.33 24.48 -4.05
N PRO A 83 10.66 25.10 -5.02
CA PRO A 83 10.78 24.69 -6.43
C PRO A 83 12.24 24.47 -6.85
N GLY A 84 12.53 23.33 -7.46
CA GLY A 84 13.89 22.92 -7.85
C GLY A 84 14.70 22.21 -6.76
N SER A 85 14.20 22.05 -5.52
CA SER A 85 14.86 21.24 -4.48
C SER A 85 15.03 19.80 -4.94
N THR A 86 16.02 19.11 -4.37
CA THR A 86 16.31 17.71 -4.65
C THR A 86 15.73 16.83 -3.55
N LEU A 87 14.87 15.89 -3.94
CA LEU A 87 14.29 14.85 -3.08
C LEU A 87 15.13 13.58 -3.21
N ILE A 88 15.44 12.92 -2.10
CA ILE A 88 16.20 11.67 -2.11
C ILE A 88 15.52 10.60 -1.26
N GLU A 89 15.53 9.35 -1.75
CA GLU A 89 15.03 8.18 -1.01
C GLU A 89 15.76 6.89 -1.41
N THR A 90 15.83 5.95 -0.48
CA THR A 90 16.35 4.59 -0.73
C THR A 90 15.17 3.65 -0.98
N THR A 91 14.85 3.43 -2.25
CA THR A 91 13.72 2.59 -2.62
C THR A 91 13.73 2.20 -4.09
N SER A 92 13.22 1.01 -4.38
CA SER A 92 13.02 0.53 -5.75
C SER A 92 11.56 0.18 -6.03
N GLY A 93 10.69 0.34 -5.03
CA GLY A 93 9.29 -0.07 -5.07
C GLY A 93 8.33 1.10 -5.27
N ASN A 94 7.13 0.91 -4.75
CA ASN A 94 6.02 1.86 -4.88
C ASN A 94 6.36 3.28 -4.39
N THR A 95 7.14 3.40 -3.31
CA THR A 95 7.56 4.70 -2.80
C THR A 95 8.43 5.46 -3.81
N GLY A 96 9.38 4.76 -4.46
CA GLY A 96 10.22 5.40 -5.49
C GLY A 96 9.41 5.90 -6.67
N MET A 97 8.41 5.13 -7.10
CA MET A 97 7.51 5.57 -8.17
C MET A 97 6.69 6.79 -7.76
N ALA A 98 6.16 6.82 -6.55
CA ALA A 98 5.44 7.97 -6.03
C ALA A 98 6.33 9.21 -5.92
N VAL A 99 7.57 9.07 -5.38
CA VAL A 99 8.54 10.17 -5.31
C VAL A 99 8.87 10.71 -6.70
N ALA A 100 9.20 9.83 -7.64
CA ALA A 100 9.56 10.24 -9.01
C ALA A 100 8.41 10.94 -9.73
N CYS A 101 7.18 10.39 -9.62
CA CYS A 101 5.99 10.96 -10.25
C CYS A 101 5.64 12.34 -9.66
N ILE A 102 5.55 12.45 -8.34
CA ILE A 102 5.18 13.72 -7.68
C ILE A 102 6.27 14.78 -7.88
N ALA A 103 7.55 14.38 -7.85
CA ALA A 103 8.66 15.27 -8.15
C ALA A 103 8.56 15.83 -9.57
N ALA A 104 8.24 14.99 -10.56
CA ALA A 104 8.05 15.43 -11.95
C ALA A 104 6.92 16.45 -12.09
N ILE A 105 5.79 16.23 -11.41
CA ILE A 105 4.62 17.13 -11.43
C ILE A 105 4.94 18.47 -10.77
N LYS A 106 5.60 18.44 -9.60
CA LYS A 106 5.87 19.63 -8.78
C LYS A 106 7.19 20.34 -9.14
N GLY A 107 7.96 19.83 -10.13
CA GLY A 107 9.21 20.45 -10.57
C GLY A 107 10.39 20.26 -9.63
N TYR A 108 10.42 19.16 -8.88
CA TYR A 108 11.55 18.73 -8.04
C TYR A 108 12.49 17.79 -8.79
N ARG A 109 13.75 17.75 -8.37
CA ARG A 109 14.67 16.67 -8.76
C ARG A 109 14.45 15.48 -7.83
N ALA A 110 14.46 14.27 -8.38
CA ALA A 110 14.35 13.04 -7.58
C ALA A 110 15.60 12.18 -7.75
N ILE A 111 16.27 11.83 -6.67
CA ILE A 111 17.37 10.88 -6.62
C ILE A 111 16.91 9.63 -5.88
N LEU A 112 16.95 8.48 -6.55
CA LEU A 112 16.55 7.21 -5.96
C LEU A 112 17.75 6.28 -5.90
N VAL A 113 18.12 5.92 -4.68
CA VAL A 113 19.26 5.04 -4.42
C VAL A 113 18.76 3.61 -4.25
N MET A 114 19.32 2.65 -4.99
CA MET A 114 18.90 1.26 -4.94
C MET A 114 20.00 0.30 -5.35
N SER A 115 19.89 -0.95 -4.89
CA SER A 115 20.78 -2.00 -5.36
C SER A 115 20.52 -2.36 -6.82
N GLU A 116 21.57 -2.67 -7.57
CA GLU A 116 21.49 -3.11 -8.97
C GLU A 116 20.79 -4.46 -9.17
N ILE A 117 20.49 -5.20 -8.10
CA ILE A 117 19.68 -6.43 -8.15
C ILE A 117 18.22 -6.16 -8.57
N GLN A 118 17.76 -4.92 -8.46
CA GLN A 118 16.39 -4.56 -8.82
C GLN A 118 16.14 -4.71 -10.32
N SER A 119 14.95 -5.18 -10.68
CA SER A 119 14.60 -5.49 -12.06
C SER A 119 14.73 -4.28 -13.00
N LEU A 120 15.02 -4.56 -14.25
CA LEU A 120 15.18 -3.53 -15.29
C LEU A 120 13.89 -2.71 -15.46
N GLU A 121 12.73 -3.36 -15.40
CA GLU A 121 11.42 -2.71 -15.56
C GLU A 121 11.21 -1.65 -14.48
N ARG A 122 11.54 -1.94 -13.22
CA ARG A 122 11.46 -0.97 -12.12
C ARG A 122 12.33 0.26 -12.38
N ARG A 123 13.58 0.03 -12.83
CA ARG A 123 14.50 1.14 -13.15
C ARG A 123 13.99 1.98 -14.34
N GLN A 124 13.39 1.32 -15.33
CA GLN A 124 12.83 2.02 -16.51
C GLN A 124 11.65 2.92 -16.13
N VAL A 125 10.74 2.44 -15.29
CA VAL A 125 9.60 3.26 -14.80
C VAL A 125 10.08 4.51 -14.08
N LEU A 126 11.06 4.38 -13.17
CA LEU A 126 11.60 5.52 -12.43
C LEU A 126 12.30 6.54 -13.35
N LYS A 127 13.07 6.05 -14.34
CA LYS A 127 13.69 6.91 -15.36
C LYS A 127 12.66 7.59 -16.26
N ALA A 128 11.55 6.93 -16.57
CA ALA A 128 10.48 7.52 -17.38
C ALA A 128 9.86 8.75 -16.70
N PHE A 129 9.80 8.78 -15.35
CA PHE A 129 9.42 9.97 -14.59
C PHE A 129 10.55 11.00 -14.42
N GLY A 130 11.75 10.76 -15.00
CA GLY A 130 12.87 11.69 -14.91
C GLY A 130 13.73 11.56 -13.65
N ALA A 131 13.54 10.53 -12.82
CA ALA A 131 14.35 10.33 -11.64
C ALA A 131 15.78 9.92 -11.96
N GLU A 132 16.74 10.47 -11.23
CA GLU A 132 18.13 10.04 -11.22
C GLU A 132 18.26 8.78 -10.38
N LEU A 133 18.90 7.74 -10.95
CA LEU A 133 19.11 6.47 -10.25
C LEU A 133 20.57 6.32 -9.85
N VAL A 134 20.81 6.16 -8.56
CA VAL A 134 22.11 5.78 -8.01
C VAL A 134 22.07 4.28 -7.68
N LEU A 135 22.82 3.50 -8.45
CA LEU A 135 22.89 2.05 -8.28
C LEU A 135 24.07 1.68 -7.39
N THR A 136 23.83 0.75 -6.46
CA THR A 136 24.86 0.17 -5.60
C THR A 136 25.06 -1.30 -5.91
N PRO A 137 26.25 -1.87 -5.65
CA PRO A 137 26.55 -3.26 -5.94
C PRO A 137 25.51 -4.24 -5.34
N ALA A 138 25.13 -5.27 -6.11
CA ALA A 138 24.17 -6.28 -5.70
C ALA A 138 24.54 -6.96 -4.37
N SER A 139 25.85 -7.19 -4.14
CA SER A 139 26.41 -7.82 -2.95
C SER A 139 26.13 -7.05 -1.65
N LEU A 140 25.90 -5.74 -1.74
CA LEU A 140 25.63 -4.88 -0.58
C LEU A 140 24.12 -4.76 -0.26
N GLY A 141 23.26 -5.21 -1.15
CA GLY A 141 21.81 -5.21 -0.98
C GLY A 141 21.21 -3.86 -0.58
N THR A 142 20.15 -3.89 0.19
CA THR A 142 19.46 -2.67 0.68
C THR A 142 20.33 -1.87 1.66
N ALA A 143 21.15 -2.53 2.47
CA ALA A 143 22.04 -1.85 3.41
C ALA A 143 23.06 -0.96 2.70
N GLY A 144 23.65 -1.45 1.59
CA GLY A 144 24.57 -0.66 0.77
C GLY A 144 23.91 0.55 0.12
N ALA A 145 22.66 0.39 -0.34
CA ALA A 145 21.90 1.51 -0.89
C ALA A 145 21.62 2.58 0.18
N LYS A 146 21.27 2.18 1.40
CA LYS A 146 21.04 3.08 2.53
C LYS A 146 22.33 3.83 2.93
N ALA A 147 23.47 3.12 3.02
CA ALA A 147 24.76 3.74 3.30
C ALA A 147 25.12 4.78 2.23
N ARG A 148 24.97 4.45 0.94
CA ARG A 148 25.26 5.38 -0.15
C ARG A 148 24.36 6.62 -0.13
N MET A 149 23.08 6.45 0.19
CA MET A 149 22.17 7.58 0.37
C MET A 149 22.64 8.51 1.49
N GLN A 150 23.10 7.94 2.63
CA GLN A 150 23.60 8.74 3.74
C GLN A 150 24.88 9.54 3.36
N GLU A 151 25.78 8.94 2.57
CA GLU A 151 26.95 9.66 2.03
C GLU A 151 26.51 10.83 1.16
N ILE A 152 25.57 10.63 0.24
CA ILE A 152 25.05 11.68 -0.63
C ILE A 152 24.41 12.81 0.19
N LEU A 153 23.66 12.49 1.23
CA LEU A 153 23.06 13.49 2.13
C LEU A 153 24.12 14.27 2.91
N ALA A 154 25.20 13.62 3.34
CA ALA A 154 26.30 14.27 4.04
C ALA A 154 27.07 15.26 3.11
N GLU A 155 27.21 14.89 1.85
CA GLU A 155 27.81 15.74 0.81
C GLU A 155 26.89 16.89 0.35
N ASN A 156 25.56 16.73 0.52
CA ASN A 156 24.54 17.66 0.02
C ASN A 156 23.46 17.92 1.10
N PRO A 157 23.75 18.76 2.09
CA PRO A 157 22.87 18.97 3.24
C PRO A 157 21.55 19.71 2.91
N ASP A 158 21.42 20.26 1.72
CA ASP A 158 20.22 20.88 1.16
C ASP A 158 19.27 19.88 0.48
N TYR A 159 19.67 18.60 0.31
CA TYR A 159 18.80 17.59 -0.23
C TYR A 159 17.78 17.15 0.82
N TYR A 160 16.56 16.97 0.39
CA TYR A 160 15.47 16.56 1.27
C TYR A 160 15.28 15.05 1.26
N TYR A 161 15.53 14.41 2.41
CA TYR A 161 15.26 13.00 2.61
C TYR A 161 13.76 12.77 2.87
N ILE A 162 13.09 12.01 2.01
CA ILE A 162 11.68 11.66 2.14
C ILE A 162 11.44 10.87 3.43
N GLY A 163 12.26 9.85 3.71
CA GLY A 163 12.29 9.16 4.99
C GLY A 163 11.01 8.39 5.33
N GLN A 164 10.46 7.62 4.40
CA GLN A 164 9.18 6.93 4.58
C GLN A 164 9.05 6.11 5.88
N HIS A 165 10.16 5.65 6.45
CA HIS A 165 10.16 4.81 7.65
C HIS A 165 10.32 5.60 8.96
N VAL A 166 10.62 6.90 8.86
CA VAL A 166 10.92 7.77 10.01
C VAL A 166 10.08 9.05 10.01
N ASN A 167 9.53 9.45 8.87
CA ASN A 167 8.82 10.70 8.71
C ASN A 167 7.37 10.60 9.24
N PRO A 168 6.96 11.41 10.23
CA PRO A 168 5.63 11.37 10.83
C PRO A 168 4.50 11.74 9.87
N SER A 169 4.79 12.46 8.77
CA SER A 169 3.80 12.75 7.73
C SER A 169 3.28 11.49 7.03
N ASN A 170 4.01 10.37 7.11
CA ASN A 170 3.54 9.10 6.57
C ASN A 170 2.28 8.59 7.29
N PRO A 171 2.27 8.28 8.59
CA PRO A 171 1.02 7.93 9.27
C PRO A 171 0.00 9.07 9.24
N GLN A 172 0.42 10.33 9.25
CA GLN A 172 -0.46 11.48 9.17
C GLN A 172 -1.27 11.52 7.87
N ALA A 173 -0.69 11.10 6.73
CA ALA A 173 -1.41 10.98 5.47
C ALA A 173 -2.63 10.06 5.60
N HIS A 174 -2.45 8.91 6.22
CA HIS A 174 -3.52 7.93 6.40
C HIS A 174 -4.53 8.34 7.49
N TYR A 175 -4.08 9.04 8.52
CA TYR A 175 -4.95 9.65 9.52
C TYR A 175 -5.90 10.69 8.90
N ARG A 176 -5.36 11.57 8.04
CA ARG A 176 -6.13 12.65 7.40
C ARG A 176 -7.02 12.18 6.25
N THR A 177 -6.71 11.05 5.63
CA THR A 177 -7.39 10.62 4.39
C THR A 177 -7.96 9.21 4.47
N THR A 178 -7.15 8.17 4.58
CA THR A 178 -7.58 6.76 4.51
C THR A 178 -8.56 6.39 5.62
N GLY A 179 -8.29 6.79 6.85
CA GLY A 179 -9.17 6.56 8.00
C GLY A 179 -10.55 7.20 7.82
N PRO A 180 -10.63 8.52 7.56
CA PRO A 180 -11.90 9.20 7.26
C PRO A 180 -12.67 8.61 6.09
N GLU A 181 -11.98 8.22 5.02
CA GLU A 181 -12.61 7.56 3.87
C GLU A 181 -13.25 6.22 4.27
N ILE A 182 -12.53 5.37 5.00
CA ILE A 182 -13.06 4.08 5.49
C ILE A 182 -14.27 4.30 6.37
N TRP A 183 -14.20 5.23 7.32
CA TRP A 183 -15.30 5.55 8.23
C TRP A 183 -16.56 5.98 7.47
N ARG A 184 -16.39 6.94 6.55
CA ARG A 184 -17.48 7.43 5.70
C ARG A 184 -18.08 6.32 4.82
N ASP A 185 -17.22 5.55 4.14
CA ASP A 185 -17.64 4.57 3.13
C ASP A 185 -18.26 3.31 3.76
N THR A 186 -18.09 3.11 5.08
CA THR A 186 -18.75 2.06 5.87
C THR A 186 -19.94 2.58 6.69
N ASP A 187 -20.34 3.85 6.55
CA ASP A 187 -21.32 4.50 7.44
C ASP A 187 -20.99 4.32 8.93
N GLY A 188 -19.70 4.36 9.27
CA GLY A 188 -19.21 4.15 10.62
C GLY A 188 -19.32 2.72 11.17
N LYS A 189 -19.52 1.73 10.31
CA LYS A 189 -19.78 0.33 10.71
C LYS A 189 -18.57 -0.60 10.59
N VAL A 190 -17.36 -0.05 10.43
CA VAL A 190 -16.14 -0.85 10.41
C VAL A 190 -15.85 -1.40 11.81
N ASP A 191 -15.64 -2.72 11.91
CA ASP A 191 -15.30 -3.42 13.16
C ASP A 191 -13.83 -3.83 13.19
N ILE A 192 -13.25 -4.17 12.02
CA ILE A 192 -11.86 -4.65 11.91
C ILE A 192 -11.19 -3.99 10.73
N LEU A 193 -10.00 -3.41 10.95
CA LEU A 193 -9.10 -2.95 9.88
C LEU A 193 -7.92 -3.92 9.76
N ILE A 194 -7.65 -4.40 8.54
CA ILE A 194 -6.52 -5.28 8.25
C ILE A 194 -5.57 -4.61 7.25
N ALA A 195 -4.28 -4.51 7.58
CA ALA A 195 -3.27 -3.97 6.70
C ALA A 195 -1.93 -4.71 6.84
N ALA A 196 -1.19 -4.83 5.74
CA ALA A 196 0.14 -5.42 5.75
C ALA A 196 1.20 -4.44 6.31
N LEU A 197 2.13 -4.96 7.11
CA LEU A 197 3.19 -4.18 7.76
C LEU A 197 4.38 -3.96 6.84
N GLY A 198 4.47 -2.77 6.26
CA GLY A 198 5.69 -2.24 5.67
C GLY A 198 6.28 -1.17 6.58
N THR A 199 5.92 0.10 6.37
CA THR A 199 6.30 1.22 7.24
C THR A 199 5.45 1.33 8.52
N GLY A 200 4.32 0.63 8.58
CA GLY A 200 3.33 0.81 9.66
C GLY A 200 2.41 2.01 9.48
N GLY A 201 2.78 2.97 8.62
CA GLY A 201 2.06 4.24 8.49
C GLY A 201 0.57 4.08 8.21
N THR A 202 0.18 3.12 7.37
CA THR A 202 -1.23 2.90 6.99
C THR A 202 -2.07 2.46 8.18
N ILE A 203 -1.65 1.38 8.86
CA ILE A 203 -2.42 0.84 9.98
C ILE A 203 -2.42 1.79 11.18
N CYS A 204 -1.28 2.45 11.44
CA CYS A 204 -1.18 3.39 12.55
C CYS A 204 -1.98 4.67 12.28
N GLY A 205 -1.88 5.25 11.09
CA GLY A 205 -2.59 6.48 10.75
C GLY A 205 -4.10 6.28 10.64
N ALA A 206 -4.53 5.37 9.75
CA ALA A 206 -5.95 5.08 9.58
C ALA A 206 -6.56 4.47 10.85
N GLY A 207 -5.83 3.57 11.51
CA GLY A 207 -6.27 2.93 12.74
C GLY A 207 -6.46 3.88 13.89
N ARG A 208 -5.55 4.86 14.08
CA ARG A 208 -5.71 5.91 15.11
C ARG A 208 -6.99 6.70 14.89
N PHE A 209 -7.22 7.19 13.67
CA PHE A 209 -8.46 7.89 13.35
C PHE A 209 -9.68 7.03 13.65
N LEU A 210 -9.68 5.76 13.22
CA LEU A 210 -10.83 4.86 13.42
C LEU A 210 -11.08 4.55 14.91
N LYS A 211 -10.04 4.30 15.71
CA LYS A 211 -10.18 4.08 17.16
C LYS A 211 -10.65 5.34 17.91
N GLU A 212 -10.34 6.54 17.43
CA GLU A 212 -10.90 7.78 17.96
C GLU A 212 -12.41 7.89 17.69
N GLN A 213 -12.90 7.34 16.57
CA GLN A 213 -14.33 7.28 16.29
C GLN A 213 -15.03 6.16 17.08
N ASN A 214 -14.40 4.99 17.18
CA ASN A 214 -14.89 3.85 17.92
C ASN A 214 -13.73 3.03 18.50
N PRO A 215 -13.45 3.13 19.80
CA PRO A 215 -12.35 2.41 20.46
C PRO A 215 -12.44 0.88 20.37
N ALA A 216 -13.61 0.31 20.04
CA ALA A 216 -13.81 -1.13 19.90
C ALA A 216 -13.33 -1.69 18.55
N ILE A 217 -12.91 -0.84 17.61
CA ILE A 217 -12.37 -1.27 16.32
C ILE A 217 -11.05 -2.02 16.53
N GLU A 218 -10.96 -3.23 15.99
CA GLU A 218 -9.76 -4.06 16.05
C GLU A 218 -8.82 -3.73 14.88
N LEU A 219 -7.54 -3.53 15.16
CA LEU A 219 -6.49 -3.30 14.17
C LEU A 219 -5.60 -4.55 14.07
N ILE A 220 -5.69 -5.23 12.94
CA ILE A 220 -4.94 -6.46 12.69
C ILE A 220 -3.89 -6.20 11.61
N ALA A 221 -2.64 -6.32 11.99
CA ALA A 221 -1.51 -6.17 11.10
C ALA A 221 -1.09 -7.51 10.51
N ILE A 222 -0.68 -7.52 9.24
CA ILE A 222 -0.20 -8.74 8.56
C ILE A 222 1.30 -8.68 8.40
N GLU A 223 1.96 -9.74 8.81
CA GLU A 223 3.41 -9.92 8.68
C GLU A 223 3.74 -11.26 8.02
N PRO A 224 4.82 -11.37 7.22
CA PRO A 224 5.25 -12.63 6.64
C PRO A 224 5.65 -13.63 7.74
N ARG A 225 5.11 -14.85 7.68
CA ARG A 225 5.48 -15.93 8.61
C ARG A 225 6.95 -16.28 8.50
N GLU A 226 7.52 -16.17 7.32
CA GLU A 226 8.92 -16.45 7.03
C GLU A 226 9.86 -15.37 7.59
N SER A 227 9.33 -14.17 7.87
CA SER A 227 10.11 -13.02 8.34
C SER A 227 9.32 -12.19 9.35
N PRO A 228 9.02 -12.73 10.55
CA PRO A 228 8.24 -12.06 11.58
C PRO A 228 9.08 -11.02 12.33
N THR A 229 9.50 -9.97 11.62
CA THR A 229 10.44 -8.96 12.11
C THR A 229 9.87 -8.16 13.27
N ILE A 230 8.60 -7.73 13.17
CA ILE A 230 7.96 -6.88 14.19
C ILE A 230 7.47 -7.69 15.38
N SER A 231 6.85 -8.86 15.12
CA SER A 231 6.28 -9.70 16.18
C SER A 231 7.32 -10.51 16.93
N GLN A 232 8.40 -10.96 16.27
CA GLN A 232 9.37 -11.90 16.84
C GLN A 232 10.83 -11.46 16.73
N GLY A 233 11.13 -10.32 16.10
CA GLY A 233 12.50 -9.84 15.90
C GLY A 233 13.33 -10.67 14.92
N VAL A 234 12.68 -11.49 14.07
CA VAL A 234 13.34 -12.40 13.13
C VAL A 234 13.18 -11.89 11.71
N PHE A 235 14.30 -11.71 11.01
CA PHE A 235 14.32 -11.31 9.61
C PHE A 235 14.95 -12.39 8.74
N HIS A 236 14.23 -12.80 7.70
CA HIS A 236 14.73 -13.62 6.60
C HIS A 236 14.26 -13.03 5.26
N PRO A 237 15.00 -13.26 4.16
CA PRO A 237 14.53 -12.94 2.82
C PRO A 237 13.17 -13.60 2.54
N HIS A 238 12.24 -12.84 2.00
CA HIS A 238 10.89 -13.32 1.63
C HIS A 238 10.38 -12.62 0.37
N ARG A 239 9.35 -13.20 -0.26
CA ARG A 239 8.77 -12.68 -1.51
C ARG A 239 7.51 -11.84 -1.32
N MET A 240 7.04 -11.62 -0.09
CA MET A 240 5.93 -10.71 0.22
C MET A 240 6.42 -9.26 0.19
N MET A 241 6.67 -8.75 -1.02
CA MET A 241 7.29 -7.45 -1.26
C MET A 241 6.48 -6.30 -0.64
N GLY A 242 7.20 -5.29 -0.12
CA GLY A 242 6.60 -4.11 0.54
C GLY A 242 6.23 -4.31 2.00
N THR A 243 6.54 -5.47 2.56
CA THR A 243 6.33 -5.81 3.98
C THR A 243 7.66 -6.16 4.67
N ALA A 244 7.66 -6.22 5.99
CA ALA A 244 8.78 -6.67 6.84
C ALA A 244 10.15 -6.14 6.35
N PRO A 245 10.47 -4.85 6.54
CA PRO A 245 11.68 -4.23 5.98
C PRO A 245 12.99 -4.68 6.63
N GLY A 246 12.95 -5.59 7.61
CA GLY A 246 14.11 -6.11 8.35
C GLY A 246 14.48 -5.29 9.58
N PHE A 247 13.68 -4.29 9.93
CA PHE A 247 13.83 -3.47 11.14
C PHE A 247 12.46 -2.93 11.54
N VAL A 248 12.36 -2.39 12.75
CA VAL A 248 11.13 -1.72 13.24
C VAL A 248 11.15 -0.27 12.77
N PRO A 249 10.21 0.15 11.89
CA PRO A 249 10.11 1.55 11.46
C PRO A 249 9.72 2.48 12.60
N GLU A 250 10.26 3.70 12.64
CA GLU A 250 9.88 4.72 13.63
C GLU A 250 8.43 5.22 13.43
N THR A 251 7.89 5.07 12.23
CA THR A 251 6.49 5.38 11.90
C THR A 251 5.49 4.35 12.41
N LEU A 252 5.97 3.24 12.97
CA LEU A 252 5.16 2.18 13.54
C LEU A 252 4.89 2.43 15.02
N ASP A 253 3.64 2.68 15.36
CA ASP A 253 3.13 2.64 16.73
C ASP A 253 2.56 1.23 16.98
N ARG A 254 3.33 0.39 17.68
CA ARG A 254 2.91 -0.99 17.95
C ARG A 254 1.78 -1.09 18.96
N GLU A 255 1.65 -0.11 19.84
CA GLU A 255 0.68 -0.15 20.95
C GLU A 255 -0.77 -0.02 20.45
N ILE A 256 -0.97 0.59 19.27
CA ILE A 256 -2.30 0.72 18.68
C ILE A 256 -2.79 -0.60 18.02
N ILE A 257 -1.88 -1.53 17.70
CA ILE A 257 -2.17 -2.77 16.98
C ILE A 257 -2.63 -3.85 17.97
N ASP A 258 -3.84 -4.36 17.76
CA ASP A 258 -4.43 -5.37 18.63
C ASP A 258 -3.86 -6.77 18.35
N GLU A 259 -3.58 -7.09 17.07
CA GLU A 259 -3.04 -8.38 16.65
C GLU A 259 -2.05 -8.25 15.50
N ILE A 260 -0.98 -9.07 15.50
CA ILE A 260 -0.16 -9.32 14.31
C ILE A 260 -0.41 -10.74 13.85
N TYR A 261 -1.04 -10.88 12.68
CA TYR A 261 -1.40 -12.16 12.07
C TYR A 261 -0.36 -12.56 11.04
N LEU A 262 0.22 -13.76 11.19
CA LEU A 262 1.28 -14.26 10.32
C LEU A 262 0.70 -15.00 9.11
N VAL A 263 1.07 -14.55 7.91
CA VAL A 263 0.68 -15.16 6.63
C VAL A 263 1.92 -15.69 5.93
N SER A 264 1.89 -16.94 5.46
CA SER A 264 2.99 -17.48 4.66
C SER A 264 2.98 -16.95 3.22
N GLU A 265 4.13 -17.04 2.54
CA GLU A 265 4.21 -16.67 1.11
C GLU A 265 3.19 -17.42 0.26
N GLU A 266 3.03 -18.73 0.48
CA GLU A 266 2.07 -19.53 -0.28
C GLU A 266 0.63 -19.10 -0.03
N GLN A 267 0.29 -18.77 1.22
CA GLN A 267 -1.04 -18.22 1.56
C GLN A 267 -1.29 -16.86 0.88
N ALA A 268 -0.25 -16.01 0.82
CA ALA A 268 -0.34 -14.73 0.12
C ALA A 268 -0.53 -14.93 -1.39
N PHE A 269 0.21 -15.85 -2.00
CA PHE A 269 0.11 -16.17 -3.43
C PHE A 269 -1.25 -16.77 -3.78
N GLU A 270 -1.74 -17.72 -2.96
CA GLU A 270 -3.08 -18.28 -3.15
C GLU A 270 -4.16 -17.19 -3.02
N GLY A 271 -4.01 -16.27 -2.07
CA GLY A 271 -4.90 -15.11 -1.96
C GLY A 271 -4.91 -14.25 -3.23
N CYS A 272 -3.74 -14.00 -3.85
CA CYS A 272 -3.67 -13.31 -5.16
C CYS A 272 -4.40 -14.06 -6.26
N ARG A 273 -4.19 -15.39 -6.36
CA ARG A 273 -4.84 -16.24 -7.35
C ARG A 273 -6.37 -16.23 -7.18
N GLN A 274 -6.84 -16.32 -5.94
CA GLN A 274 -8.28 -16.27 -5.63
C GLN A 274 -8.88 -14.90 -5.96
N LEU A 275 -8.23 -13.81 -5.57
CA LEU A 275 -8.67 -12.45 -5.95
C LEU A 275 -8.80 -12.30 -7.46
N ALA A 276 -7.79 -12.75 -8.21
CA ALA A 276 -7.79 -12.66 -9.67
C ALA A 276 -8.89 -13.53 -10.30
N ARG A 277 -9.01 -14.79 -9.89
CA ARG A 277 -9.89 -15.77 -10.55
C ARG A 277 -11.36 -15.67 -10.13
N VAL A 278 -11.61 -15.24 -8.89
CA VAL A 278 -12.95 -15.20 -8.31
C VAL A 278 -13.55 -13.80 -8.34
N GLU A 279 -12.77 -12.79 -7.94
CA GLU A 279 -13.24 -11.39 -7.90
C GLU A 279 -12.87 -10.59 -9.16
N GLY A 280 -11.97 -11.09 -10.00
CA GLY A 280 -11.44 -10.35 -11.15
C GLY A 280 -10.46 -9.23 -10.75
N LEU A 281 -9.90 -9.30 -9.53
CA LEU A 281 -8.98 -8.32 -8.97
C LEU A 281 -7.54 -8.79 -9.11
N LEU A 282 -6.77 -8.21 -10.03
CA LEU A 282 -5.35 -8.46 -10.14
C LEU A 282 -4.60 -7.54 -9.14
N ALA A 283 -4.57 -7.97 -7.87
CA ALA A 283 -3.96 -7.24 -6.76
C ALA A 283 -2.56 -7.77 -6.43
N GLY A 284 -1.73 -6.94 -5.77
CA GLY A 284 -0.36 -7.30 -5.39
C GLY A 284 -0.28 -8.31 -4.25
N ILE A 285 0.94 -8.83 -4.00
CA ILE A 285 1.19 -9.95 -3.07
C ILE A 285 0.72 -9.61 -1.64
N SER A 286 0.99 -8.41 -1.16
CA SER A 286 0.53 -7.96 0.16
C SER A 286 -1.00 -7.91 0.26
N SER A 287 -1.70 -7.59 -0.84
CA SER A 287 -3.16 -7.62 -0.90
C SER A 287 -3.71 -9.05 -0.85
N GLY A 288 -3.02 -10.00 -1.49
CA GLY A 288 -3.33 -11.44 -1.36
C GLY A 288 -3.18 -11.94 0.07
N ALA A 289 -2.10 -11.53 0.76
CA ALA A 289 -1.91 -11.85 2.17
C ALA A 289 -3.04 -11.29 3.07
N VAL A 290 -3.41 -10.04 2.85
CA VAL A 290 -4.49 -9.38 3.60
C VAL A 290 -5.84 -10.03 3.30
N ALA A 291 -6.13 -10.42 2.06
CA ALA A 291 -7.35 -11.12 1.70
C ALA A 291 -7.45 -12.51 2.36
N HIS A 292 -6.35 -13.29 2.34
CA HIS A 292 -6.27 -14.56 3.04
C HIS A 292 -6.55 -14.40 4.54
N ALA A 293 -5.90 -13.44 5.18
CA ALA A 293 -6.11 -13.15 6.59
C ALA A 293 -7.56 -12.71 6.89
N ALA A 294 -8.14 -11.85 6.05
CA ALA A 294 -9.51 -11.38 6.21
C ALA A 294 -10.52 -12.53 6.21
N LEU A 295 -10.37 -13.50 5.31
CA LEU A 295 -11.21 -14.72 5.29
C LEU A 295 -11.04 -15.55 6.55
N ALA A 296 -9.81 -15.78 6.99
CA ALA A 296 -9.50 -16.55 8.19
C ALA A 296 -10.03 -15.87 9.48
N ILE A 297 -9.88 -14.54 9.56
CA ILE A 297 -10.35 -13.73 10.69
C ILE A 297 -11.89 -13.69 10.75
N ALA A 298 -12.53 -13.51 9.60
CA ALA A 298 -14.01 -13.52 9.51
C ALA A 298 -14.64 -14.85 9.94
N ALA A 299 -13.93 -15.96 9.71
CA ALA A 299 -14.37 -17.30 10.10
C ALA A 299 -14.26 -17.59 11.61
N ARG A 300 -13.61 -16.73 12.39
CA ARG A 300 -13.45 -16.90 13.84
C ARG A 300 -14.81 -16.77 14.54
N THR A 301 -15.02 -17.59 15.60
CA THR A 301 -16.18 -17.45 16.49
C THR A 301 -16.18 -16.03 17.09
N GLY A 302 -17.30 -15.32 16.98
CA GLY A 302 -17.43 -13.94 17.46
C GLY A 302 -17.16 -12.87 16.41
N ASN A 303 -16.69 -13.23 15.22
CA ASN A 303 -16.53 -12.28 14.10
C ASN A 303 -17.64 -12.38 13.04
N GLN A 304 -18.64 -13.25 13.27
CA GLN A 304 -19.79 -13.37 12.37
C GLN A 304 -20.54 -12.04 12.29
N GLY A 305 -20.74 -11.55 11.06
CA GLY A 305 -21.45 -10.30 10.81
C GLY A 305 -20.60 -9.03 10.97
N LYS A 306 -19.39 -9.11 11.53
CA LYS A 306 -18.47 -7.96 11.60
C LYS A 306 -18.10 -7.45 10.21
N THR A 307 -18.00 -6.14 10.10
CA THR A 307 -17.51 -5.44 8.91
C THR A 307 -15.98 -5.35 8.94
N ILE A 308 -15.33 -6.03 8.01
CA ILE A 308 -13.87 -6.10 7.90
C ILE A 308 -13.42 -5.28 6.70
N VAL A 309 -12.54 -4.31 6.91
CA VAL A 309 -11.90 -3.54 5.85
C VAL A 309 -10.45 -3.97 5.69
N SER A 310 -10.08 -4.29 4.47
CA SER A 310 -8.78 -4.82 4.07
C SER A 310 -8.07 -3.86 3.13
N ILE A 311 -6.82 -3.47 3.41
CA ILE A 311 -6.06 -2.53 2.57
C ILE A 311 -5.40 -3.28 1.41
N PHE A 312 -5.75 -2.93 0.17
CA PHE A 312 -5.17 -3.47 -1.07
C PHE A 312 -4.24 -2.43 -1.69
N ALA A 313 -2.94 -2.61 -1.48
CA ALA A 313 -1.94 -1.56 -1.63
C ALA A 313 -1.57 -1.22 -3.09
N ASP A 314 -1.47 -2.21 -3.96
CA ASP A 314 -1.00 -2.05 -5.35
C ASP A 314 -1.54 -3.14 -6.28
N THR A 315 -1.18 -3.06 -7.57
CA THR A 315 -1.65 -4.00 -8.59
C THR A 315 -0.73 -5.21 -8.74
N GLY A 316 -1.30 -6.38 -9.07
CA GLY A 316 -0.55 -7.60 -9.38
C GLY A 316 0.31 -7.52 -10.64
N GLN A 317 0.05 -6.56 -11.54
CA GLN A 317 0.85 -6.35 -12.76
C GLN A 317 2.35 -6.12 -12.46
N ARG A 318 2.68 -5.62 -11.26
CA ARG A 318 4.07 -5.39 -10.83
C ARG A 318 4.82 -6.65 -10.46
N TYR A 319 4.15 -7.80 -10.41
CA TYR A 319 4.64 -9.05 -9.83
C TYR A 319 4.48 -10.24 -10.79
N LEU A 320 4.13 -10.01 -12.06
CA LEU A 320 3.91 -11.09 -13.04
C LEU A 320 5.16 -11.94 -13.28
N SER A 321 6.36 -11.39 -13.04
CA SER A 321 7.63 -12.11 -13.12
C SER A 321 8.01 -12.88 -11.84
N VAL A 322 7.18 -12.82 -10.78
CA VAL A 322 7.44 -13.57 -9.56
C VAL A 322 7.05 -15.02 -9.77
N GLU A 323 8.04 -15.89 -9.73
CA GLU A 323 7.85 -17.32 -9.95
C GLU A 323 6.84 -17.92 -8.95
N GLY A 324 5.88 -18.70 -9.47
CA GLY A 324 4.85 -19.38 -8.69
C GLY A 324 3.71 -18.49 -8.18
N LEU A 325 3.67 -17.21 -8.54
CA LEU A 325 2.58 -16.33 -8.11
C LEU A 325 1.26 -16.64 -8.82
N PHE A 326 1.29 -16.77 -10.18
CA PHE A 326 0.09 -17.01 -11.01
C PHE A 326 0.21 -18.29 -11.84
#